data_f763516656c4b6182220a334b0bea967
#
_entry.id   f763516656c4b6182220a334b0bea967
#
_cell.length_a   1.000
_cell.length_b   1.000
_cell.length_c   1.000
_cell.angle_alpha   90.00
_cell.angle_beta   90.00
_cell.angle_gamma   90.00
#
_symmetry.space_group_name_H-M   'P 1'
#
loop_
_entity.id
_entity.type
_entity.pdbx_description
1 polymer ?
#
loop_
_entity_poly.entity_id
_entity_poly.type
_entity_poly.pdbx_seq_one_letter_code
_entity_poly.pdbx_strand_id
1 'polypeptide(L)'
;MELTEKYKPVIDIASANGVNPQVAEQDGVLYITATTNDGSVKQQMWDKYGEIDPDYRSGDLVLNVEVAGGGYEEYTVQSGDSLSKIGKHWGKNWKEIWDLNRDVIGANYNLIHPGQKLRIPR
;
A
#
# COMPACT_ATOMS: atom_id res chain seq x y z
N MET A 1 -6.87 -13.21 15.90
CA MET A 1 -6.36 -13.88 14.71
C MET A 1 -4.92 -13.47 14.49
N GLU A 2 -4.13 -14.40 13.99
CA GLU A 2 -2.67 -14.22 13.94
C GLU A 2 -2.23 -13.01 13.11
N LEU A 3 -2.85 -12.77 11.96
CA LEU A 3 -2.48 -11.64 11.13
C LEU A 3 -2.83 -10.30 11.76
N THR A 4 -3.97 -10.23 12.43
CA THR A 4 -4.38 -9.02 13.15
C THR A 4 -3.40 -8.71 14.27
N GLU A 5 -2.93 -9.74 14.98
CA GLU A 5 -1.94 -9.55 16.03
C GLU A 5 -0.57 -9.18 15.45
N LYS A 6 -0.17 -9.82 14.36
CA LYS A 6 1.11 -9.53 13.70
C LYS A 6 1.20 -8.07 13.27
N TYR A 7 0.12 -7.52 12.72
CA TYR A 7 0.08 -6.15 12.22
C TYR A 7 -0.62 -5.17 13.16
N LYS A 8 -0.87 -5.57 14.40
CA LYS A 8 -1.47 -4.69 15.39
C LYS A 8 -0.73 -3.36 15.54
N PRO A 9 0.62 -3.29 15.53
CA PRO A 9 1.30 -2.00 15.59
C PRO A 9 0.92 -1.05 14.46
N VAL A 10 0.64 -1.57 13.26
CA VAL A 10 0.17 -0.74 12.13
C VAL A 10 -1.23 -0.21 12.43
N ILE A 11 -2.12 -1.10 12.91
CA ILE A 11 -3.48 -0.72 13.27
C ILE A 11 -3.50 0.30 14.40
N ASP A 12 -2.64 0.12 15.40
CA ASP A 12 -2.56 1.01 16.57
C ASP A 12 -2.13 2.42 16.18
N ILE A 13 -1.28 2.58 15.17
CA ILE A 13 -0.90 3.91 14.68
C ILE A 13 -2.14 4.66 14.19
N ALA A 14 -3.00 4.02 13.42
CA ALA A 14 -4.23 4.63 12.95
C ALA A 14 -5.13 5.00 14.11
N SER A 15 -5.36 4.07 15.03
CA SER A 15 -6.23 4.28 16.19
C SER A 15 -5.70 5.40 17.09
N ALA A 16 -4.40 5.48 17.30
CA ALA A 16 -3.79 6.50 18.13
C ALA A 16 -3.93 7.91 17.53
N ASN A 17 -4.15 8.00 16.23
CA ASN A 17 -4.33 9.28 15.53
C ASN A 17 -5.79 9.57 15.19
N GLY A 18 -6.72 8.87 15.84
CA GLY A 18 -8.16 9.10 15.65
C GLY A 18 -8.71 8.56 14.33
N VAL A 19 -7.96 7.70 13.66
CA VAL A 19 -8.38 7.08 12.42
C VAL A 19 -9.01 5.72 12.74
N ASN A 20 -10.14 5.40 12.13
CA ASN A 20 -10.81 4.11 12.29
C ASN A 20 -10.46 3.21 11.11
N PRO A 21 -9.44 2.36 11.21
CA PRO A 21 -9.11 1.47 10.11
C PRO A 21 -10.16 0.36 9.98
N GLN A 22 -10.47 0.01 8.75
CA GLN A 22 -11.28 -1.18 8.48
C GLN A 22 -10.34 -2.34 8.27
N VAL A 23 -10.54 -3.41 9.01
CA VAL A 23 -9.67 -4.57 9.01
C VAL A 23 -10.48 -5.80 8.64
N ALA A 24 -10.02 -6.53 7.65
CA ALA A 24 -10.65 -7.78 7.22
C ALA A 24 -9.58 -8.79 6.86
N GLU A 25 -9.80 -10.05 7.20
CA GLU A 25 -8.90 -11.13 6.84
C GLU A 25 -9.61 -12.07 5.87
N GLN A 26 -8.95 -12.38 4.76
CA GLN A 26 -9.52 -13.26 3.74
C GLN A 26 -8.40 -14.03 3.04
N ASP A 27 -8.54 -15.35 2.96
CA ASP A 27 -7.60 -16.22 2.25
C ASP A 27 -6.15 -16.06 2.69
N GLY A 28 -5.91 -15.86 3.98
CA GLY A 28 -4.57 -15.69 4.53
C GLY A 28 -3.97 -14.32 4.30
N VAL A 29 -4.79 -13.34 3.90
CA VAL A 29 -4.35 -11.96 3.69
C VAL A 29 -5.16 -11.02 4.57
N LEU A 30 -4.48 -10.13 5.26
CA LEU A 30 -5.11 -9.09 6.07
C LEU A 30 -5.26 -7.82 5.22
N TYR A 31 -6.47 -7.30 5.16
CA TYR A 31 -6.77 -6.06 4.44
C TYR A 31 -7.00 -4.95 5.45
N ILE A 32 -6.18 -3.92 5.41
CA ILE A 32 -6.34 -2.75 6.26
C ILE A 32 -6.62 -1.55 5.36
N THR A 33 -7.77 -0.93 5.54
CA THR A 33 -8.15 0.26 4.79
C THR A 33 -8.38 1.41 5.78
N ALA A 34 -7.75 2.54 5.54
CA ALA A 34 -7.90 3.71 6.40
C ALA A 34 -7.90 4.98 5.58
N THR A 35 -8.54 6.02 6.11
CA THR A 35 -8.53 7.35 5.51
C THR A 35 -8.09 8.33 6.57
N THR A 36 -7.12 9.17 6.27
CA THR A 36 -6.62 10.18 7.19
C THR A 36 -6.50 11.52 6.48
N ASN A 37 -6.52 12.61 7.25
CA ASN A 37 -6.22 13.95 6.73
C ASN A 37 -4.74 14.29 6.84
N ASP A 38 -3.94 13.40 7.43
CA ASP A 38 -2.55 13.65 7.76
C ASP A 38 -1.66 12.63 7.06
N GLY A 39 -0.89 13.09 6.08
CA GLY A 39 0.04 12.23 5.35
C GLY A 39 1.12 11.61 6.23
N SER A 40 1.42 12.20 7.39
CA SER A 40 2.41 11.62 8.30
C SER A 40 1.90 10.34 8.94
N VAL A 41 0.59 10.21 9.14
CA VAL A 41 -0.02 8.97 9.66
C VAL A 41 0.16 7.84 8.65
N LYS A 42 -0.10 8.12 7.39
CA LYS A 42 0.13 7.16 6.30
C LYS A 42 1.58 6.71 6.28
N GLN A 43 2.52 7.64 6.37
CA GLN A 43 3.96 7.32 6.37
C GLN A 43 4.32 6.44 7.55
N GLN A 44 3.82 6.76 8.75
CA GLN A 44 4.09 5.97 9.94
C GLN A 44 3.57 4.54 9.82
N MET A 45 2.38 4.37 9.25
CA MET A 45 1.79 3.04 9.05
C MET A 45 2.64 2.21 8.09
N TRP A 46 3.08 2.80 6.98
CA TRP A 46 3.94 2.11 6.02
C TRP A 46 5.33 1.80 6.59
N ASP A 47 5.90 2.71 7.36
CA ASP A 47 7.18 2.48 8.03
C ASP A 47 7.10 1.30 8.99
N LYS A 48 6.00 1.23 9.76
CA LYS A 48 5.79 0.14 10.70
C LYS A 48 5.60 -1.19 9.96
N TYR A 49 4.89 -1.18 8.85
CA TYR A 49 4.74 -2.38 8.04
C TYR A 49 6.11 -2.88 7.56
N GLY A 50 6.98 -1.98 7.09
CA GLY A 50 8.33 -2.35 6.66
C GLY A 50 9.20 -2.89 7.79
N GLU A 51 8.96 -2.48 9.03
CA GLU A 51 9.64 -3.05 10.19
C GLU A 51 9.19 -4.48 10.49
N ILE A 52 7.90 -4.76 10.30
CA ILE A 52 7.33 -6.08 10.58
C ILE A 52 7.67 -7.06 9.47
N ASP A 53 7.61 -6.62 8.23
CA ASP A 53 7.84 -7.45 7.05
C ASP A 53 8.81 -6.75 6.09
N PRO A 54 10.11 -6.83 6.35
CA PRO A 54 11.11 -6.19 5.49
C PRO A 54 10.98 -6.66 4.04
N ASP A 55 11.07 -5.69 3.12
CA ASP A 55 10.91 -5.92 1.68
C ASP A 55 9.51 -6.43 1.28
N TYR A 56 8.55 -6.46 2.22
CA TYR A 56 7.16 -6.86 1.97
C TYR A 56 7.05 -8.25 1.35
N ARG A 57 7.87 -9.19 1.83
CA ARG A 57 8.01 -10.52 1.23
C ARG A 57 6.89 -11.48 1.58
N SER A 58 6.28 -11.32 2.76
CA SER A 58 5.23 -12.25 3.20
C SER A 58 3.99 -12.20 2.34
N GLY A 59 3.65 -11.02 1.80
CA GLY A 59 2.48 -10.85 0.95
C GLY A 59 1.16 -11.07 1.68
N ASP A 60 1.16 -11.03 3.01
CA ASP A 60 0.00 -11.32 3.84
C ASP A 60 -0.72 -10.07 4.35
N LEU A 61 -0.32 -8.88 3.89
CA LEU A 61 -0.98 -7.63 4.22
C LEU A 61 -1.21 -6.79 2.98
N VAL A 62 -2.43 -6.31 2.82
CA VAL A 62 -2.77 -5.26 1.85
C VAL A 62 -3.11 -4.01 2.65
N LEU A 63 -2.29 -2.99 2.53
CA LEU A 63 -2.44 -1.75 3.30
C LEU A 63 -2.83 -0.62 2.36
N ASN A 64 -4.06 -0.12 2.52
CA ASN A 64 -4.58 1.02 1.76
C ASN A 64 -4.85 2.17 2.71
N VAL A 65 -4.03 3.21 2.64
CA VAL A 65 -4.24 4.42 3.42
C VAL A 65 -4.43 5.59 2.46
N GLU A 66 -5.62 6.17 2.46
CA GLU A 66 -5.92 7.34 1.65
C GLU A 66 -5.73 8.61 2.48
N VAL A 67 -5.10 9.61 1.88
CA VAL A 67 -5.00 10.93 2.48
C VAL A 67 -6.11 11.80 1.87
N ALA A 68 -7.01 12.28 2.70
CA ALA A 68 -8.15 13.06 2.23
C ALA A 68 -7.66 14.31 1.47
N GLY A 69 -8.24 14.54 0.29
CA GLY A 69 -7.83 15.63 -0.58
C GLY A 69 -6.62 15.32 -1.45
N GLY A 70 -5.99 14.14 -1.27
CA GLY A 70 -4.82 13.74 -2.03
C GLY A 70 -5.14 13.32 -3.45
N GLY A 71 -5.88 12.24 -3.63
CA GLY A 71 -6.20 11.67 -4.93
C GLY A 71 -5.03 10.91 -5.54
N TYR A 72 -5.05 10.76 -6.87
CA TYR A 72 -4.05 10.00 -7.61
C TYR A 72 -3.48 10.81 -8.74
N GLU A 73 -2.29 10.41 -9.18
CA GLU A 73 -1.80 10.79 -10.49
C GLU A 73 -1.80 9.55 -11.38
N GLU A 74 -2.10 9.73 -12.66
CA GLU A 74 -2.07 8.64 -13.61
C GLU A 74 -0.70 8.57 -14.27
N TYR A 75 -0.12 7.38 -14.28
CA TYR A 75 1.17 7.13 -14.92
C TYR A 75 1.03 6.02 -15.95
N THR A 76 1.55 6.24 -17.14
CA THR A 76 1.57 5.22 -18.19
C THR A 76 2.90 4.46 -18.13
N VAL A 77 2.82 3.14 -17.94
CA VAL A 77 4.00 2.28 -17.87
C VAL A 77 4.75 2.33 -19.21
N GLN A 78 6.05 2.44 -19.13
CA GLN A 78 6.92 2.45 -20.30
C GLN A 78 7.80 1.20 -20.33
N SER A 79 8.36 0.90 -21.51
CA SER A 79 9.24 -0.23 -21.67
C SER A 79 10.42 -0.14 -20.69
N GLY A 80 10.67 -1.22 -19.98
CA GLY A 80 11.75 -1.29 -19.00
C GLY A 80 11.36 -0.83 -17.59
N ASP A 81 10.13 -0.39 -17.38
CA ASP A 81 9.67 0.03 -16.06
C ASP A 81 9.42 -1.16 -15.15
N SER A 82 9.57 -0.92 -13.85
CA SER A 82 9.15 -1.86 -12.81
C SER A 82 8.49 -1.04 -11.70
N LEU A 83 7.69 -1.69 -10.85
CA LEU A 83 7.05 -0.99 -9.72
C LEU A 83 8.10 -0.36 -8.80
N SER A 84 9.22 -1.03 -8.61
CA SER A 84 10.31 -0.51 -7.79
C SER A 84 10.88 0.78 -8.38
N LYS A 85 11.11 0.82 -9.68
CA LYS A 85 11.62 2.02 -10.36
C LYS A 85 10.59 3.15 -10.33
N ILE A 86 9.33 2.82 -10.61
CA ILE A 86 8.24 3.79 -10.58
C ILE A 86 8.12 4.37 -9.17
N GLY A 87 8.13 3.53 -8.15
CA GLY A 87 8.07 3.97 -6.77
C GLY A 87 9.20 4.92 -6.42
N LYS A 88 10.42 4.60 -6.81
CA LYS A 88 11.58 5.47 -6.59
C LYS A 88 11.41 6.83 -7.25
N HIS A 89 10.92 6.85 -8.47
CA HIS A 89 10.73 8.09 -9.23
C HIS A 89 9.72 9.00 -8.55
N TRP A 90 8.66 8.44 -8.01
CA TRP A 90 7.58 9.21 -7.37
C TRP A 90 7.78 9.40 -5.86
N GLY A 91 8.83 8.84 -5.29
CA GLY A 91 9.06 8.88 -3.85
C GLY A 91 8.04 8.06 -3.07
N LYS A 92 7.55 6.98 -3.66
CA LYS A 92 6.53 6.12 -3.08
C LYS A 92 7.05 4.70 -2.92
N ASN A 93 6.39 3.94 -2.06
CA ASN A 93 6.70 2.54 -1.87
C ASN A 93 6.05 1.71 -2.98
N TRP A 94 6.80 0.80 -3.60
CA TRP A 94 6.29 -0.02 -4.70
C TRP A 94 5.08 -0.86 -4.27
N LYS A 95 5.06 -1.34 -3.04
CA LYS A 95 3.96 -2.14 -2.51
C LYS A 95 2.67 -1.31 -2.44
N GLU A 96 2.77 -0.06 -2.08
CA GLU A 96 1.64 0.86 -2.05
C GLU A 96 1.04 1.04 -3.44
N ILE A 97 1.89 1.19 -4.45
CA ILE A 97 1.45 1.31 -5.84
C ILE A 97 0.77 0.02 -6.28
N TRP A 98 1.36 -1.12 -5.96
CA TRP A 98 0.77 -2.42 -6.30
C TRP A 98 -0.60 -2.60 -5.66
N ASP A 99 -0.72 -2.34 -4.36
CA ASP A 99 -1.98 -2.50 -3.63
C ASP A 99 -3.09 -1.61 -4.21
N LEU A 100 -2.73 -0.41 -4.63
CA LEU A 100 -3.69 0.52 -5.23
C LEU A 100 -4.13 0.06 -6.63
N ASN A 101 -3.32 -0.71 -7.31
CA ASN A 101 -3.55 -1.13 -8.70
C ASN A 101 -3.71 -2.63 -8.87
N ARG A 102 -4.10 -3.35 -7.83
CA ARG A 102 -4.26 -4.81 -7.90
C ARG A 102 -5.25 -5.25 -8.97
N ASP A 103 -6.25 -4.43 -9.24
CA ASP A 103 -7.23 -4.68 -10.29
C ASP A 103 -6.62 -4.64 -11.70
N VAL A 104 -5.56 -3.88 -11.88
CA VAL A 104 -4.88 -3.73 -13.18
C VAL A 104 -3.69 -4.69 -13.28
N ILE A 105 -2.89 -4.80 -12.22
CA ILE A 105 -1.65 -5.57 -12.22
C ILE A 105 -1.90 -7.05 -11.92
N GLY A 106 -2.85 -7.34 -11.06
CA GLY A 106 -3.14 -8.70 -10.62
C GLY A 106 -2.22 -9.15 -9.49
N ALA A 107 -2.15 -10.46 -9.29
CA ALA A 107 -1.43 -11.04 -8.16
C ALA A 107 0.09 -10.99 -8.30
N ASN A 108 0.62 -10.80 -9.51
CA ASN A 108 2.05 -10.77 -9.75
C ASN A 108 2.51 -9.35 -10.04
N TYR A 109 3.16 -8.72 -9.07
CA TYR A 109 3.60 -7.34 -9.19
C TYR A 109 4.67 -7.13 -10.27
N ASN A 110 5.30 -8.20 -10.76
CA ASN A 110 6.29 -8.12 -11.83
C ASN A 110 5.65 -8.08 -13.23
N LEU A 111 4.35 -8.33 -13.32
CA LEU A 111 3.64 -8.38 -14.59
C LEU A 111 2.99 -7.04 -14.93
N ILE A 112 3.82 -6.02 -15.10
CA ILE A 112 3.34 -4.75 -15.65
C ILE A 112 3.81 -4.64 -17.10
N HIS A 113 2.99 -4.04 -17.94
CA HIS A 113 3.23 -3.96 -19.38
C HIS A 113 3.24 -2.51 -19.85
N PRO A 114 4.08 -2.17 -20.84
CA PRO A 114 4.04 -0.82 -21.42
C PRO A 114 2.64 -0.50 -21.93
N GLY A 115 2.21 0.72 -21.67
CA GLY A 115 0.87 1.19 -22.03
C GLY A 115 -0.19 1.03 -20.95
N GLN A 116 0.08 0.25 -19.89
CA GLN A 116 -0.83 0.19 -18.76
C GLN A 116 -0.85 1.51 -18.01
N LYS A 117 -2.03 1.90 -17.55
CA LYS A 117 -2.21 3.11 -16.75
C LYS A 117 -2.32 2.73 -15.28
N LEU A 118 -1.42 3.28 -14.48
CA LEU A 118 -1.38 3.03 -13.05
C LEU A 118 -1.75 4.29 -12.29
N ARG A 119 -2.40 4.09 -11.15
CA ARG A 119 -2.72 5.16 -10.22
C ARG A 119 -1.57 5.29 -9.24
N ILE A 120 -0.96 6.47 -9.18
CA ILE A 120 0.13 6.75 -8.25
C ILE A 120 -0.45 7.58 -7.11
N PRO A 121 -0.38 7.10 -5.86
CA PRO A 121 -0.93 7.87 -4.74
C PRO A 121 -0.16 9.16 -4.56
N ARG A 122 -0.89 10.21 -4.21
CA ARG A 122 -0.28 11.52 -3.93
C ARG A 122 0.19 11.64 -2.51
#